data_e0babc5a5ff77d3619cbafd6a8748e7c
#
_entry.id   e0babc5a5ff77d3619cbafd6a8748e7c
#
_cell.length_a   1.000
_cell.length_b   1.000
_cell.length_c   1.000
_cell.angle_alpha   90.00
_cell.angle_beta   90.00
_cell.angle_gamma   90.00
#
_symmetry.space_group_name_H-M   'P 1'
#
loop_
_entity.id
_entity.type
_entity.pdbx_description
1 polymer ?
#
loop_
_entity_poly.entity_id
_entity_poly.type
_entity_poly.pdbx_seq_one_letter_code
_entity_poly.pdbx_strand_id
1 'polypeptide(L)'
;MNRKLMTILAGLSTAAAFAVNGSDWLHGGSASAGKFCVSAVFIVLVSLLLYEWRKSNTAMCLLTIASALIAIGAASGLLMTADILPVNSVLLPFIVFLVPFFGVTNFMASAFAAMLLPLAVSVVWLCFAVVFWVSNRKNA
;
A
#
# COMPACT_ATOMS: atom_id res chain seq x y z
N MET A 1 22.04 -2.70 -6.61
CA MET A 1 21.40 -3.82 -5.86
C MET A 1 20.79 -4.79 -6.86
N ASN A 2 20.74 -6.10 -6.57
CA ASN A 2 20.23 -7.09 -7.52
C ASN A 2 18.69 -6.98 -7.60
N ARG A 3 18.15 -6.63 -8.79
CA ARG A 3 16.70 -6.46 -9.03
C ARG A 3 15.87 -7.70 -8.63
N LYS A 4 16.38 -8.91 -8.92
CA LYS A 4 15.70 -10.16 -8.56
C LYS A 4 15.58 -10.30 -7.04
N LEU A 5 16.64 -10.00 -6.30
CA LEU A 5 16.63 -10.04 -4.84
C LEU A 5 15.62 -9.04 -4.27
N MET A 6 15.59 -7.80 -4.79
CA MET A 6 14.62 -6.79 -4.33
C MET A 6 13.17 -7.20 -4.60
N THR A 7 12.89 -7.80 -5.76
CA THR A 7 11.53 -8.29 -6.07
C THR A 7 11.12 -9.40 -5.10
N ILE A 8 12.03 -10.34 -4.80
CA ILE A 8 11.77 -11.42 -3.84
C ILE A 8 11.52 -10.84 -2.44
N LEU A 9 12.39 -9.92 -1.97
CA LEU A 9 12.25 -9.31 -0.65
C LEU A 9 10.95 -8.50 -0.52
N ALA A 10 10.58 -7.71 -1.53
CA ALA A 10 9.34 -6.97 -1.54
C ALA A 10 8.11 -7.92 -1.56
N GLY A 11 8.17 -9.00 -2.35
CA GLY A 11 7.12 -10.02 -2.37
C GLY A 11 6.95 -10.72 -1.02
N LEU A 12 8.06 -11.13 -0.40
CA LEU A 12 8.05 -11.76 0.93
C LEU A 12 7.55 -10.79 2.00
N SER A 13 7.97 -9.52 1.98
CA SER A 13 7.49 -8.53 2.93
C SER A 13 5.99 -8.24 2.77
N THR A 14 5.49 -8.24 1.54
CA THR A 14 4.05 -8.10 1.27
C THR A 14 3.28 -9.29 1.84
N ALA A 15 3.72 -10.52 1.55
CA ALA A 15 3.09 -11.72 2.09
C ALA A 15 3.14 -11.76 3.62
N ALA A 16 4.27 -11.40 4.23
CA ALA A 16 4.41 -11.30 5.68
C ALA A 16 3.49 -10.24 6.28
N ALA A 17 3.37 -9.07 5.64
CA ALA A 17 2.48 -8.00 6.09
C ALA A 17 1.01 -8.43 6.05
N PHE A 18 0.59 -9.14 5.00
CA PHE A 18 -0.76 -9.74 4.93
C PHE A 18 -0.96 -10.82 6.00
N ALA A 19 0.00 -11.72 6.18
CA ALA A 19 -0.12 -12.82 7.16
C ALA A 19 -0.18 -12.30 8.60
N VAL A 20 0.66 -11.34 8.96
CA VAL A 20 0.76 -10.79 10.33
C VAL A 20 -0.40 -9.86 10.66
N ASN A 21 -0.85 -9.05 9.70
CA ASN A 21 -1.90 -8.05 9.95
C ASN A 21 -3.31 -8.52 9.58
N GLY A 22 -3.44 -9.57 8.76
CA GLY A 22 -4.73 -9.96 8.18
C GLY A 22 -5.75 -10.44 9.21
N SER A 23 -5.33 -11.26 10.18
CA SER A 23 -6.21 -11.72 11.24
C SER A 23 -6.70 -10.57 12.13
N ASP A 24 -5.81 -9.65 12.47
CA ASP A 24 -6.13 -8.52 13.33
C ASP A 24 -6.96 -7.46 12.62
N TRP A 25 -6.73 -7.28 11.34
CA TRP A 25 -7.55 -6.39 10.51
C TRP A 25 -9.00 -6.86 10.46
N LEU A 26 -9.24 -8.18 10.40
CA LEU A 26 -10.58 -8.77 10.39
C LEU A 26 -11.26 -8.74 11.77
N HIS A 27 -10.51 -8.86 12.85
CA HIS A 27 -11.04 -9.07 14.21
C HIS A 27 -10.77 -7.90 15.16
N GLY A 28 -10.19 -6.79 14.69
CA GLY A 28 -9.92 -5.63 15.51
C GLY A 28 -8.77 -5.85 16.50
N GLY A 29 -7.66 -6.41 16.03
CA GLY A 29 -6.50 -6.70 16.87
C GLY A 29 -5.76 -5.47 17.40
N SER A 30 -4.95 -5.70 18.45
CA SER A 30 -4.18 -4.65 19.14
C SER A 30 -2.91 -4.26 18.38
N ALA A 31 -2.49 -3.00 18.57
CA ALA A 31 -1.20 -2.53 18.10
C ALA A 31 -0.05 -3.31 18.77
N SER A 32 0.96 -3.69 17.97
CA SER A 32 2.19 -4.28 18.50
C SER A 32 3.40 -3.79 17.72
N ALA A 33 4.55 -3.70 18.40
CA ALA A 33 5.80 -3.27 17.78
C ALA A 33 6.21 -4.19 16.61
N GLY A 34 5.95 -5.49 16.68
CA GLY A 34 6.24 -6.43 15.61
C GLY A 34 5.42 -6.14 14.34
N LYS A 35 4.12 -5.88 14.48
CA LYS A 35 3.24 -5.52 13.36
C LYS A 35 3.65 -4.19 12.74
N PHE A 36 4.01 -3.20 13.55
CA PHE A 36 4.57 -1.94 13.09
C PHE A 36 5.82 -2.16 12.24
N CYS A 37 6.79 -2.93 12.74
CA CYS A 37 8.03 -3.21 12.01
C CYS A 37 7.75 -3.91 10.67
N VAL A 38 6.86 -4.90 10.63
CA VAL A 38 6.50 -5.62 9.39
C VAL A 38 5.88 -4.68 8.37
N SER A 39 4.93 -3.82 8.77
CA SER A 39 4.32 -2.84 7.88
C SER A 39 5.31 -1.77 7.41
N ALA A 40 6.20 -1.29 8.28
CA ALA A 40 7.23 -0.32 7.93
C ALA A 40 8.24 -0.90 6.92
N VAL A 41 8.69 -2.14 7.14
CA VAL A 41 9.57 -2.87 6.21
C VAL A 41 8.89 -3.05 4.86
N PHE A 42 7.61 -3.41 4.83
CA PHE A 42 6.82 -3.50 3.59
C PHE A 42 6.84 -2.17 2.82
N ILE A 43 6.52 -1.04 3.47
CA ILE A 43 6.50 0.29 2.83
C ILE A 43 7.88 0.63 2.25
N VAL A 44 8.95 0.41 3.01
CA VAL A 44 10.31 0.70 2.56
C VAL A 44 10.71 -0.18 1.37
N LEU A 45 10.47 -1.49 1.44
CA LEU A 45 10.87 -2.42 0.37
C LEU A 45 10.10 -2.18 -0.92
N VAL A 46 8.79 -1.87 -0.85
CA VAL A 46 8.01 -1.51 -2.04
C VAL A 46 8.49 -0.18 -2.63
N SER A 47 8.84 0.80 -1.80
CA SER A 47 9.40 2.07 -2.28
C SER A 47 10.75 1.88 -2.99
N LEU A 48 11.63 1.01 -2.46
CA LEU A 48 12.88 0.65 -3.10
C LEU A 48 12.66 -0.14 -4.40
N LEU A 49 11.67 -1.02 -4.43
CA LEU A 49 11.28 -1.77 -5.62
C LEU A 49 10.84 -0.83 -6.75
N LEU A 50 10.02 0.17 -6.47
CA LEU A 50 9.64 1.21 -7.42
C LEU A 50 10.86 1.89 -8.04
N TYR A 51 11.83 2.26 -7.22
CA TYR A 51 13.06 2.89 -7.68
C TYR A 51 13.93 1.98 -8.56
N GLU A 52 14.10 0.72 -8.17
CA GLU A 52 14.91 -0.26 -8.92
C GLU A 52 14.28 -0.62 -10.29
N TRP A 53 12.95 -0.68 -10.34
CA TRP A 53 12.23 -1.03 -11.57
C TRP A 53 11.80 0.16 -12.43
N ARG A 54 12.21 1.39 -12.09
CA ARG A 54 11.79 2.63 -12.77
C ARG A 54 12.00 2.65 -14.30
N LYS A 55 12.94 1.85 -14.82
CA LYS A 55 13.22 1.71 -16.27
C LYS A 55 12.38 0.64 -16.96
N SER A 56 11.56 -0.13 -16.25
CA SER A 56 10.75 -1.21 -16.81
C SER A 56 9.32 -0.74 -17.02
N ASN A 57 8.87 -0.67 -18.28
CA ASN A 57 7.49 -0.27 -18.62
C ASN A 57 6.45 -1.17 -17.97
N THR A 58 6.64 -2.49 -18.05
CA THR A 58 5.71 -3.48 -17.50
C THR A 58 5.61 -3.35 -15.97
N ALA A 59 6.76 -3.24 -15.30
CA ALA A 59 6.77 -3.08 -13.85
C ALA A 59 6.11 -1.77 -13.41
N MET A 60 6.39 -0.66 -14.09
CA MET A 60 5.76 0.63 -13.78
C MET A 60 4.25 0.59 -14.01
N CYS A 61 3.78 -0.07 -15.06
CA CYS A 61 2.34 -0.27 -15.28
C CYS A 61 1.68 -1.06 -14.14
N LEU A 62 2.27 -2.19 -13.75
CA LEU A 62 1.75 -3.02 -12.65
C LEU A 62 1.75 -2.28 -11.31
N LEU A 63 2.83 -1.54 -11.02
CA LEU A 63 2.93 -0.74 -9.80
C LEU A 63 1.95 0.45 -9.80
N THR A 64 1.67 1.03 -10.97
CA THR A 64 0.61 2.05 -11.12
C THR A 64 -0.76 1.48 -10.75
N ILE A 65 -1.10 0.29 -11.27
CA ILE A 65 -2.37 -0.39 -10.95
C ILE A 65 -2.45 -0.70 -9.45
N ALA A 66 -1.40 -1.30 -8.87
CA ALA A 66 -1.36 -1.66 -7.46
C ALA A 66 -1.51 -0.42 -6.56
N SER A 67 -0.78 0.66 -6.86
CA SER A 67 -0.86 1.91 -6.09
C SER A 67 -2.24 2.56 -6.22
N ALA A 68 -2.87 2.50 -7.39
CA ALA A 68 -4.22 3.00 -7.60
C ALA A 68 -5.25 2.22 -6.77
N LEU A 69 -5.13 0.89 -6.69
CA LEU A 69 -6.01 0.05 -5.86
C LEU A 69 -5.88 0.38 -4.37
N ILE A 70 -4.65 0.60 -3.88
CA ILE A 70 -4.41 1.03 -2.49
C ILE A 70 -5.01 2.42 -2.26
N ALA A 71 -4.83 3.36 -3.20
CA ALA A 71 -5.38 4.71 -3.09
C ALA A 71 -6.92 4.71 -3.04
N ILE A 72 -7.57 3.89 -3.88
CA ILE A 72 -9.02 3.71 -3.87
C ILE A 72 -9.47 3.13 -2.53
N GLY A 73 -8.78 2.10 -2.01
CA GLY A 73 -9.08 1.50 -0.71
C GLY A 73 -8.98 2.54 0.43
N ALA A 74 -7.89 3.31 0.46
CA ALA A 74 -7.66 4.34 1.47
C ALA A 74 -8.67 5.49 1.39
N ALA A 75 -8.99 5.96 0.18
CA ALA A 75 -10.02 6.99 -0.02
C ALA A 75 -11.40 6.48 0.41
N SER A 76 -11.73 5.23 0.08
CA SER A 76 -12.99 4.60 0.53
C SER A 76 -13.06 4.51 2.06
N GLY A 77 -11.96 4.11 2.71
CA GLY A 77 -11.86 4.08 4.16
C GLY A 77 -12.02 5.47 4.80
N LEU A 78 -11.44 6.52 4.21
CA LEU A 78 -11.64 7.91 4.65
C LEU A 78 -13.10 8.34 4.55
N LEU A 79 -13.76 8.05 3.42
CA LEU A 79 -15.17 8.42 3.23
C LEU A 79 -16.10 7.65 4.18
N MET A 80 -15.75 6.41 4.55
CA MET A 80 -16.48 5.64 5.56
C MET A 80 -16.27 6.22 6.97
N THR A 81 -15.04 6.62 7.32
CA THR A 81 -14.78 7.24 8.63
C THR A 81 -15.40 8.63 8.78
N ALA A 82 -15.74 9.29 7.67
CA ALA A 82 -16.45 10.57 7.62
C ALA A 82 -17.98 10.42 7.50
N ASP A 83 -18.52 9.19 7.59
CA ASP A 83 -19.95 8.86 7.42
C ASP A 83 -20.56 9.29 6.06
N ILE A 84 -19.70 9.50 5.06
CA ILE A 84 -20.14 9.87 3.69
C ILE A 84 -20.51 8.64 2.88
N LEU A 85 -19.82 7.52 3.11
CA LEU A 85 -20.00 6.25 2.40
C LEU A 85 -20.54 5.18 3.35
N PRO A 86 -21.59 4.43 2.97
CA PRO A 86 -22.09 3.34 3.79
C PRO A 86 -21.09 2.18 3.82
N VAL A 87 -21.01 1.47 4.94
CA VAL A 87 -20.08 0.34 5.17
C VAL A 87 -20.27 -0.81 4.18
N ASN A 88 -21.44 -0.94 3.57
CA ASN A 88 -21.75 -1.97 2.57
C ASN A 88 -21.57 -1.49 1.12
N SER A 89 -20.79 -0.44 0.89
CA SER A 89 -20.53 0.07 -0.45
C SER A 89 -19.76 -0.93 -1.32
N VAL A 90 -19.94 -0.82 -2.65
CA VAL A 90 -19.19 -1.61 -3.66
C VAL A 90 -17.68 -1.41 -3.54
N LEU A 91 -17.24 -0.35 -2.87
CA LEU A 91 -15.82 -0.05 -2.68
C LEU A 91 -15.19 -0.80 -1.49
N LEU A 92 -16.00 -1.47 -0.65
CA LEU A 92 -15.51 -2.23 0.50
C LEU A 92 -14.38 -3.25 0.15
N PRO A 93 -14.46 -4.01 -0.95
CA PRO A 93 -13.38 -4.96 -1.30
C PRO A 93 -12.00 -4.31 -1.47
N PHE A 94 -11.93 -3.03 -1.84
CA PHE A 94 -10.65 -2.35 -2.02
C PHE A 94 -9.93 -2.06 -0.70
N ILE A 95 -10.65 -2.07 0.43
CA ILE A 95 -10.07 -1.88 1.77
C ILE A 95 -9.09 -3.02 2.10
N VAL A 96 -9.22 -4.20 1.52
CA VAL A 96 -8.29 -5.33 1.72
C VAL A 96 -6.85 -4.96 1.35
N PHE A 97 -6.66 -4.05 0.39
CA PHE A 97 -5.32 -3.58 0.00
C PHE A 97 -4.63 -2.73 1.08
N LEU A 98 -5.35 -2.34 2.14
CA LEU A 98 -4.81 -1.61 3.29
C LEU A 98 -4.22 -2.52 4.36
N VAL A 99 -4.49 -3.83 4.30
CA VAL A 99 -4.01 -4.81 5.30
C VAL A 99 -2.50 -4.70 5.56
N PRO A 100 -1.62 -4.55 4.56
CA PRO A 100 -0.19 -4.41 4.81
C PRO A 100 0.21 -3.16 5.61
N PHE A 101 -0.65 -2.14 5.64
CA PHE A 101 -0.41 -0.89 6.38
C PHE A 101 -0.92 -0.95 7.83
N PHE A 102 -1.75 -1.94 8.15
CA PHE A 102 -2.48 -2.00 9.42
C PHE A 102 -1.57 -1.92 10.65
N GLY A 103 -0.39 -2.54 10.60
CA GLY A 103 0.56 -2.49 11.69
C GLY A 103 1.04 -1.06 12.03
N VAL A 104 1.21 -0.18 11.03
CA VAL A 104 1.58 1.23 11.24
C VAL A 104 0.35 2.06 11.60
N THR A 105 -0.76 1.87 10.88
CA THR A 105 -1.98 2.67 11.09
C THR A 105 -2.60 2.44 12.46
N ASN A 106 -2.40 1.28 13.05
CA ASN A 106 -2.93 0.93 14.37
C ASN A 106 -2.29 1.73 15.52
N PHE A 107 -1.18 2.44 15.27
CA PHE A 107 -0.58 3.39 16.21
C PHE A 107 -1.10 4.82 16.05
N MET A 108 -1.97 5.07 15.06
CA MET A 108 -2.52 6.39 14.81
C MET A 108 -3.63 6.73 15.82
N ALA A 109 -3.70 8.01 16.21
CA ALA A 109 -4.63 8.48 17.23
C ALA A 109 -6.10 8.44 16.84
N SER A 110 -6.39 8.37 15.53
CA SER A 110 -7.77 8.32 15.02
C SER A 110 -7.87 7.46 13.76
N ALA A 111 -9.04 6.90 13.51
CA ALA A 111 -9.33 6.13 12.30
C ALA A 111 -9.13 6.98 11.02
N PHE A 112 -9.44 8.26 11.07
CA PHE A 112 -9.21 9.19 9.98
C PHE A 112 -7.72 9.36 9.67
N ALA A 113 -6.88 9.60 10.69
CA ALA A 113 -5.42 9.68 10.53
C ALA A 113 -4.84 8.36 10.00
N ALA A 114 -5.37 7.21 10.47
CA ALA A 114 -4.96 5.89 10.02
C ALA A 114 -5.18 5.67 8.52
N MET A 115 -6.22 6.26 7.93
CA MET A 115 -6.48 6.17 6.48
C MET A 115 -5.67 7.18 5.66
N LEU A 116 -5.28 8.32 6.24
CA LEU A 116 -4.46 9.31 5.54
C LEU A 116 -3.07 8.78 5.18
N LEU A 117 -2.45 7.98 6.02
CA LEU A 117 -1.10 7.45 5.79
C LEU A 117 -1.03 6.55 4.55
N PRO A 118 -1.84 5.46 4.41
CA PRO A 118 -1.82 4.64 3.21
C PRO A 118 -2.24 5.43 1.96
N LEU A 119 -3.15 6.41 2.10
CA LEU A 119 -3.51 7.30 0.99
C LEU A 119 -2.30 8.13 0.54
N ALA A 120 -1.61 8.79 1.44
CA ALA A 120 -0.43 9.60 1.11
C ALA A 120 0.68 8.75 0.47
N VAL A 121 0.98 7.58 1.04
CA VAL A 121 2.00 6.67 0.51
C VAL A 121 1.61 6.19 -0.89
N SER A 122 0.36 5.76 -1.08
CA SER A 122 -0.11 5.25 -2.38
C SER A 122 -0.16 6.34 -3.46
N VAL A 123 -0.51 7.56 -3.12
CA VAL A 123 -0.48 8.71 -4.05
C VAL A 123 0.97 9.01 -4.47
N VAL A 124 1.93 9.00 -3.54
CA VAL A 124 3.36 9.19 -3.87
C VAL A 124 3.84 8.07 -4.80
N TRP A 125 3.52 6.81 -4.49
CA TRP A 125 3.88 5.67 -5.34
C TRP A 125 3.23 5.75 -6.72
N LEU A 126 1.95 6.14 -6.79
CA LEU A 126 1.21 6.31 -8.03
C LEU A 126 1.85 7.41 -8.91
N CYS A 127 2.11 8.58 -8.34
CA CYS A 127 2.76 9.68 -9.06
C CYS A 127 4.13 9.25 -9.61
N PHE A 128 4.95 8.60 -8.78
CA PHE A 128 6.25 8.10 -9.18
C PHE A 128 6.12 7.09 -10.33
N ALA A 129 5.27 6.08 -10.19
CA ALA A 129 5.09 5.04 -11.19
C ALA A 129 4.58 5.60 -12.53
N VAL A 130 3.60 6.50 -12.50
CA VAL A 130 3.05 7.15 -13.71
C VAL A 130 4.09 8.00 -14.41
N VAL A 131 4.85 8.83 -13.67
CA VAL A 131 5.90 9.68 -14.26
C VAL A 131 6.94 8.84 -15.00
N PHE A 132 7.44 7.76 -14.38
CA PHE A 132 8.42 6.90 -15.01
C PHE A 132 7.83 6.05 -16.14
N TRP A 133 6.59 5.60 -16.02
CA TRP A 133 5.91 4.88 -17.08
C TRP A 133 5.74 5.72 -18.34
N VAL A 134 5.28 6.96 -18.19
CA VAL A 134 5.12 7.91 -19.31
C VAL A 134 6.47 8.30 -19.91
N SER A 135 7.47 8.56 -19.06
CA SER A 135 8.83 8.90 -19.50
C SER A 135 9.46 7.77 -20.31
N ASN A 136 9.33 6.53 -19.83
CA ASN A 136 9.86 5.36 -20.53
C ASN A 136 9.21 5.13 -21.90
N ARG A 137 7.90 5.42 -22.04
CA ARG A 137 7.19 5.31 -23.33
C ARG A 137 7.62 6.34 -24.36
N LYS A 138 8.02 7.54 -23.92
CA LYS A 138 8.52 8.59 -24.82
C LYS A 138 9.92 8.31 -25.36
N ASN A 139 10.68 7.46 -24.66
CA ASN A 139 12.07 7.14 -24.99
C ASN A 139 12.22 5.75 -25.64
N ALA A 140 11.13 5.03 -25.91
CA ALA A 140 11.08 3.76 -26.59
C ALA A 140 10.66 3.92 -28.06
#